data_5b5fb1b6eaad00326cd171801a0b1a84
#
_entry.id   5b5fb1b6eaad00326cd171801a0b1a84
#
_cell.length_a   1.000
_cell.length_b   1.000
_cell.length_c   1.000
_cell.angle_alpha   90.00
_cell.angle_beta   90.00
_cell.angle_gamma   90.00
#
_symmetry.space_group_name_H-M   'P 1'
#
loop_
_entity.id
_entity.type
_entity.pdbx_description
1 polymer ?
#
loop_
_entity_poly.entity_id
_entity_poly.type
_entity_poly.pdbx_seq_one_letter_code
_entity_poly.pdbx_strand_id
1 'polypeptide(L)'
;MSLFLIIVVGIGWVFSQVYGDSSFVIVAVIFSLFMNFFSYWFSDKIVLAMSGARPIKREEDLEFYRIVENLCITAGLKMPKLYMINDESPNAFATGRNQEHSTVAVTSGLLRILNKNELEGVVAHELSHIGNKDILISTIVVILVGFVALLSDFFLRAQFFRGRRNDREGGGQAQIIMMLIGIVLAILAPIAATLIQLAISRKREFLADASGALLTRYPEGLASALEKISNHPIPLRRINKATAHLYISSPLKSAQGATSWLGKLFMTHPPAEERVRALRGLEI
;
A
#
# COMPACT_ATOMS: atom_id res chain seq x y z
N MET A 1 4.30 -5.22 -13.76
CA MET A 1 4.30 -6.63 -14.12
C MET A 1 5.50 -6.99 -14.99
N SER A 2 5.62 -6.45 -16.21
CA SER A 2 6.74 -6.77 -17.13
C SER A 2 8.11 -6.44 -16.55
N LEU A 3 8.27 -5.29 -15.89
CA LEU A 3 9.54 -4.90 -15.26
C LEU A 3 9.98 -5.91 -14.18
N PHE A 4 9.08 -6.39 -13.35
CA PHE A 4 9.37 -7.41 -12.33
C PHE A 4 9.86 -8.72 -12.99
N LEU A 5 9.18 -9.18 -14.05
CA LEU A 5 9.60 -10.36 -14.80
C LEU A 5 11.02 -10.19 -15.37
N ILE A 6 11.30 -9.07 -16.04
CA ILE A 6 12.62 -8.79 -16.63
C ILE A 6 13.72 -8.82 -15.55
N ILE A 7 13.46 -8.21 -14.39
CA ILE A 7 14.45 -8.17 -13.31
C ILE A 7 14.70 -9.57 -12.76
N VAL A 8 13.64 -10.32 -12.43
CA VAL A 8 13.76 -11.66 -11.84
C VAL A 8 14.44 -12.63 -12.81
N VAL A 9 14.09 -12.57 -14.10
CA VAL A 9 14.73 -13.40 -15.14
C VAL A 9 16.19 -12.97 -15.35
N GLY A 10 16.49 -11.68 -15.35
CA GLY A 10 17.86 -11.17 -15.41
C GLY A 10 18.72 -11.66 -14.26
N ILE A 11 18.17 -11.67 -13.05
CA ILE A 11 18.83 -12.23 -11.86
C ILE A 11 19.07 -13.74 -12.07
N GLY A 12 18.05 -14.50 -12.50
CA GLY A 12 18.19 -15.92 -12.80
C GLY A 12 19.26 -16.19 -13.85
N TRP A 13 19.38 -15.32 -14.87
CA TRP A 13 20.43 -15.40 -15.89
C TRP A 13 21.84 -15.18 -15.28
N VAL A 14 22.02 -14.19 -14.43
CA VAL A 14 23.28 -13.96 -13.72
C VAL A 14 23.68 -15.19 -12.89
N PHE A 15 22.72 -15.76 -12.14
CA PHE A 15 22.97 -17.00 -11.40
C PHE A 15 23.35 -18.16 -12.30
N SER A 16 22.69 -18.30 -13.45
CA SER A 16 23.02 -19.32 -14.45
C SER A 16 24.47 -19.21 -14.94
N GLN A 17 24.97 -17.99 -15.17
CA GLN A 17 26.35 -17.76 -15.60
C GLN A 17 27.35 -18.10 -14.47
N VAL A 18 27.01 -17.78 -13.22
CA VAL A 18 27.91 -17.98 -12.06
C VAL A 18 28.04 -19.49 -11.72
N TYR A 19 26.94 -20.23 -11.82
CA TYR A 19 26.89 -21.66 -11.44
C TYR A 19 27.00 -22.62 -12.64
N GLY A 20 26.96 -22.13 -13.88
CA GLY A 20 27.00 -22.95 -15.08
C GLY A 20 25.75 -23.80 -15.30
N ASP A 21 24.63 -23.46 -14.64
CA ASP A 21 23.38 -24.23 -14.68
C ASP A 21 22.19 -23.37 -15.14
N SER A 22 21.64 -23.70 -16.30
CA SER A 22 20.49 -23.01 -16.90
C SER A 22 19.18 -23.17 -16.11
N SER A 23 19.10 -24.09 -15.17
CA SER A 23 17.92 -24.31 -14.33
C SER A 23 17.53 -23.04 -13.55
N PHE A 24 18.50 -22.18 -13.20
CA PHE A 24 18.24 -20.92 -12.52
C PHE A 24 17.37 -19.98 -13.36
N VAL A 25 17.56 -19.93 -14.67
CA VAL A 25 16.72 -19.11 -15.57
C VAL A 25 15.30 -19.66 -15.61
N ILE A 26 15.16 -20.99 -15.75
CA ILE A 26 13.85 -21.64 -15.80
C ILE A 26 13.08 -21.39 -14.51
N VAL A 27 13.72 -21.59 -13.36
CA VAL A 27 13.11 -21.34 -12.06
C VAL A 27 12.72 -19.86 -11.91
N ALA A 28 13.56 -18.93 -12.34
CA ALA A 28 13.28 -17.50 -12.29
C ALA A 28 12.07 -17.13 -13.17
N VAL A 29 11.94 -17.69 -14.37
CA VAL A 29 10.80 -17.49 -15.26
C VAL A 29 9.52 -18.03 -14.61
N ILE A 30 9.51 -19.28 -14.15
CA ILE A 30 8.34 -19.92 -13.52
C ILE A 30 7.93 -19.11 -12.28
N PHE A 31 8.89 -18.75 -11.42
CA PHE A 31 8.64 -17.98 -10.23
C PHE A 31 8.06 -16.60 -10.55
N SER A 32 8.62 -15.88 -11.51
CA SER A 32 8.15 -14.56 -11.88
C SER A 32 6.74 -14.56 -12.48
N LEU A 33 6.43 -15.55 -13.32
CA LEU A 33 5.09 -15.74 -13.88
C LEU A 33 4.08 -16.08 -12.78
N PHE A 34 4.43 -17.01 -11.88
CA PHE A 34 3.60 -17.38 -10.74
C PHE A 34 3.34 -16.17 -9.82
N MET A 35 4.37 -15.41 -9.46
CA MET A 35 4.24 -14.23 -8.61
C MET A 35 3.41 -13.13 -9.28
N ASN A 36 3.58 -12.90 -10.59
CA ASN A 36 2.76 -11.94 -11.31
C ASN A 36 1.28 -12.35 -11.34
N PHE A 37 1.00 -13.63 -11.63
CA PHE A 37 -0.36 -14.17 -11.61
C PHE A 37 -0.97 -14.04 -10.21
N PHE A 38 -0.27 -14.54 -9.20
CA PHE A 38 -0.75 -14.56 -7.82
C PHE A 38 -0.96 -13.14 -7.28
N SER A 39 -0.04 -12.24 -7.56
CA SER A 39 -0.11 -10.84 -7.21
C SER A 39 -1.35 -10.17 -7.80
N TYR A 40 -1.65 -10.40 -9.07
CA TYR A 40 -2.81 -9.80 -9.73
C TYR A 40 -4.14 -10.33 -9.16
N TRP A 41 -4.26 -11.67 -8.96
CA TRP A 41 -5.53 -12.28 -8.58
C TRP A 41 -5.83 -12.23 -7.08
N PHE A 42 -4.83 -12.18 -6.23
CA PHE A 42 -4.99 -12.27 -4.76
C PHE A 42 -4.50 -11.04 -4.01
N SER A 43 -4.18 -9.98 -4.70
CA SER A 43 -3.60 -8.76 -4.13
C SER A 43 -4.48 -8.12 -3.06
N ASP A 44 -5.78 -8.02 -3.28
CA ASP A 44 -6.76 -7.51 -2.32
C ASP A 44 -6.75 -8.34 -1.03
N LYS A 45 -6.78 -9.67 -1.16
CA LYS A 45 -6.77 -10.59 -0.01
C LYS A 45 -5.47 -10.48 0.81
N ILE A 46 -4.33 -10.34 0.12
CA ILE A 46 -3.04 -10.17 0.78
C ILE A 46 -3.01 -8.87 1.57
N VAL A 47 -3.43 -7.76 0.97
CA VAL A 47 -3.47 -6.45 1.62
C VAL A 47 -4.40 -6.48 2.84
N LEU A 48 -5.60 -7.04 2.70
CA LEU A 48 -6.57 -7.17 3.80
C LEU A 48 -6.03 -8.04 4.95
N ALA A 49 -5.39 -9.17 4.62
CA ALA A 49 -4.78 -10.04 5.62
C ALA A 49 -3.61 -9.34 6.35
N MET A 50 -2.76 -8.60 5.62
CA MET A 50 -1.65 -7.83 6.20
C MET A 50 -2.14 -6.71 7.11
N SER A 51 -3.30 -6.12 6.81
CA SER A 51 -3.92 -5.05 7.60
C SER A 51 -4.79 -5.57 8.74
N GLY A 52 -5.01 -6.90 8.83
CA GLY A 52 -5.90 -7.50 9.82
C GLY A 52 -7.37 -7.10 9.63
N ALA A 53 -7.76 -6.81 8.40
CA ALA A 53 -9.10 -6.40 8.07
C ALA A 53 -10.08 -7.59 8.06
N ARG A 54 -11.26 -7.40 8.64
CA ARG A 54 -12.39 -8.36 8.61
C ARG A 54 -13.55 -7.80 7.80
N PRO A 55 -14.32 -8.65 7.11
CA PRO A 55 -15.52 -8.17 6.42
C PRO A 55 -16.53 -7.59 7.42
N ILE A 56 -17.22 -6.51 7.01
CA ILE A 56 -18.34 -5.91 7.74
C ILE A 56 -19.63 -6.42 7.11
N LYS A 57 -20.57 -6.88 7.92
CA LYS A 57 -21.94 -7.18 7.49
C LYS A 57 -22.79 -5.91 7.56
N ARG A 58 -23.80 -5.82 6.69
CA ARG A 58 -24.70 -4.66 6.62
C ARG A 58 -25.38 -4.37 7.97
N GLU A 59 -25.66 -5.40 8.74
CA GLU A 59 -26.34 -5.32 10.04
C GLU A 59 -25.41 -4.79 11.15
N GLU A 60 -24.06 -4.87 10.96
CA GLU A 60 -23.09 -4.41 11.95
C GLU A 60 -22.92 -2.89 11.95
N ASP A 61 -23.03 -2.26 10.76
CA ASP A 61 -22.94 -0.81 10.60
C ASP A 61 -23.77 -0.34 9.39
N LEU A 62 -25.04 -0.13 9.65
CA LEU A 62 -26.02 0.24 8.63
C LEU A 62 -25.75 1.66 8.08
N GLU A 63 -25.25 2.57 8.91
CA GLU A 63 -24.96 3.95 8.50
C GLU A 63 -23.80 3.99 7.51
N PHE A 64 -22.69 3.34 7.84
CA PHE A 64 -21.55 3.24 6.94
C PHE A 64 -21.91 2.55 5.62
N TYR A 65 -22.68 1.46 5.67
CA TYR A 65 -23.15 0.78 4.46
C TYR A 65 -23.97 1.69 3.56
N ARG A 66 -24.92 2.46 4.12
CA ARG A 66 -25.76 3.40 3.37
C ARG A 66 -24.96 4.54 2.77
N ILE A 67 -23.97 5.06 3.48
CA ILE A 67 -23.06 6.10 2.95
C ILE A 67 -22.37 5.58 1.70
N VAL A 68 -21.75 4.42 1.77
CA VAL A 68 -21.03 3.84 0.62
C VAL A 68 -21.98 3.52 -0.53
N GLU A 69 -23.14 2.92 -0.23
CA GLU A 69 -24.16 2.58 -1.24
C GLU A 69 -24.64 3.81 -2.01
N ASN A 70 -25.00 4.88 -1.29
CA ASN A 70 -25.47 6.13 -1.90
C ASN A 70 -24.38 6.78 -2.77
N LEU A 71 -23.15 6.84 -2.28
CA LEU A 71 -22.02 7.39 -3.04
C LEU A 71 -21.70 6.55 -4.28
N CYS A 72 -21.82 5.22 -4.20
CA CYS A 72 -21.64 4.33 -5.34
C CYS A 72 -22.72 4.56 -6.41
N ILE A 73 -23.99 4.73 -6.01
CA ILE A 73 -25.10 5.04 -6.93
C ILE A 73 -24.81 6.38 -7.63
N THR A 74 -24.42 7.39 -6.86
CA THR A 74 -24.11 8.73 -7.40
C THR A 74 -22.92 8.71 -8.36
N ALA A 75 -21.89 7.93 -8.03
CA ALA A 75 -20.67 7.80 -8.84
C ALA A 75 -20.81 6.84 -10.04
N GLY A 76 -21.91 6.08 -10.15
CA GLY A 76 -22.06 5.01 -11.14
C GLY A 76 -21.07 3.86 -10.94
N LEU A 77 -20.65 3.61 -9.70
CA LEU A 77 -19.71 2.56 -9.34
C LEU A 77 -20.44 1.34 -8.76
N LYS A 78 -19.87 0.15 -8.98
CA LYS A 78 -20.31 -1.04 -8.27
C LYS A 78 -19.93 -0.95 -6.79
N MET A 79 -20.83 -1.36 -5.91
CA MET A 79 -20.60 -1.43 -4.46
C MET A 79 -19.36 -2.26 -4.14
N PRO A 80 -18.31 -1.68 -3.53
CA PRO A 80 -17.12 -2.41 -3.10
C PRO A 80 -17.45 -3.31 -1.91
N LYS A 81 -16.60 -4.31 -1.65
CA LYS A 81 -16.68 -5.06 -0.39
C LYS A 81 -16.19 -4.19 0.75
N LEU A 82 -16.90 -4.21 1.87
CA LEU A 82 -16.56 -3.39 3.04
C LEU A 82 -15.85 -4.21 4.10
N TYR A 83 -14.77 -3.65 4.64
CA TYR A 83 -13.95 -4.27 5.67
C TYR A 83 -13.69 -3.30 6.82
N MET A 84 -13.55 -3.84 8.01
CA MET A 84 -13.17 -3.12 9.22
C MET A 84 -11.84 -3.61 9.75
N ILE A 85 -11.01 -2.68 10.17
CA ILE A 85 -9.77 -2.93 10.90
C ILE A 85 -10.01 -2.51 12.35
N ASN A 86 -9.80 -3.42 13.28
CA ASN A 86 -9.94 -3.12 14.70
C ASN A 86 -8.69 -2.37 15.21
N ASP A 87 -8.63 -1.09 14.90
CA ASP A 87 -7.56 -0.18 15.30
C ASP A 87 -8.14 1.18 15.68
N GLU A 88 -7.60 1.78 16.74
CA GLU A 88 -8.07 3.09 17.24
C GLU A 88 -7.54 4.27 16.44
N SER A 89 -6.46 4.07 15.68
CA SER A 89 -5.95 5.10 14.76
C SER A 89 -6.94 5.32 13.62
N PRO A 90 -7.39 6.56 13.37
CA PRO A 90 -8.35 6.84 12.31
C PRO A 90 -7.70 6.71 10.95
N ASN A 91 -8.19 5.79 10.14
CA ASN A 91 -7.67 5.60 8.79
C ASN A 91 -8.64 4.84 7.87
N ALA A 92 -8.45 4.96 6.56
CA ALA A 92 -9.16 4.24 5.52
C ALA A 92 -8.25 3.96 4.33
N PHE A 93 -8.62 2.98 3.51
CA PHE A 93 -8.00 2.76 2.21
C PHE A 93 -8.92 1.98 1.27
N ALA A 94 -8.73 2.19 -0.04
CA ALA A 94 -9.29 1.35 -1.08
C ALA A 94 -8.22 0.43 -1.67
N THR A 95 -8.61 -0.80 -2.02
CA THR A 95 -7.74 -1.78 -2.67
C THR A 95 -8.53 -2.63 -3.65
N GLY A 96 -7.85 -3.30 -4.56
CA GLY A 96 -8.48 -4.18 -5.54
C GLY A 96 -7.80 -4.14 -6.89
N ARG A 97 -8.22 -5.01 -7.79
CA ARG A 97 -7.67 -5.07 -9.15
C ARG A 97 -8.45 -4.28 -10.20
N ASN A 98 -9.73 -4.03 -9.93
CA ASN A 98 -10.63 -3.24 -10.77
C ASN A 98 -11.89 -2.83 -9.97
N GLN A 99 -12.78 -2.06 -10.58
CA GLN A 99 -14.02 -1.59 -9.95
C GLN A 99 -14.92 -2.74 -9.46
N GLU A 100 -14.97 -3.87 -10.21
CA GLU A 100 -15.80 -5.03 -9.84
C GLU A 100 -15.24 -5.82 -8.66
N HIS A 101 -13.93 -5.75 -8.45
CA HIS A 101 -13.20 -6.47 -7.40
C HIS A 101 -12.48 -5.46 -6.52
N SER A 102 -13.21 -4.44 -6.11
CA SER A 102 -12.74 -3.39 -5.20
C SER A 102 -13.20 -3.64 -3.77
N THR A 103 -12.44 -3.10 -2.85
CA THR A 103 -12.69 -3.19 -1.43
C THR A 103 -12.35 -1.85 -0.78
N VAL A 104 -13.19 -1.42 0.15
CA VAL A 104 -12.92 -0.28 1.04
C VAL A 104 -12.75 -0.81 2.46
N ALA A 105 -11.66 -0.46 3.11
CA ALA A 105 -11.39 -0.81 4.49
C ALA A 105 -11.28 0.45 5.33
N VAL A 106 -11.95 0.44 6.49
CA VAL A 106 -11.95 1.53 7.46
C VAL A 106 -11.54 1.02 8.83
N THR A 107 -10.91 1.87 9.62
CA THR A 107 -10.61 1.53 11.02
C THR A 107 -11.79 1.86 11.94
N SER A 108 -11.91 1.13 13.05
CA SER A 108 -12.88 1.44 14.09
C SER A 108 -12.66 2.85 14.69
N GLY A 109 -11.42 3.31 14.75
CA GLY A 109 -11.08 4.67 15.16
C GLY A 109 -11.64 5.74 14.23
N LEU A 110 -11.60 5.51 12.92
CA LEU A 110 -12.17 6.44 11.93
C LEU A 110 -13.67 6.61 12.13
N LEU A 111 -14.41 5.50 12.21
CA LEU A 111 -15.87 5.52 12.39
C LEU A 111 -16.30 6.19 13.71
N ARG A 112 -15.40 6.19 14.72
CA ARG A 112 -15.69 6.79 16.03
C ARG A 112 -15.50 8.31 16.04
N ILE A 113 -14.51 8.83 15.32
CA ILE A 113 -14.16 10.26 15.41
C ILE A 113 -14.83 11.13 14.34
N LEU A 114 -15.19 10.54 13.19
CA LEU A 114 -15.79 11.28 12.10
C LEU A 114 -17.31 11.34 12.25
N ASN A 115 -17.87 12.51 11.98
CA ASN A 115 -19.30 12.65 11.77
C ASN A 115 -19.68 12.15 10.35
N LYS A 116 -20.98 12.08 10.07
CA LYS A 116 -21.51 11.56 8.81
C LYS A 116 -20.92 12.27 7.58
N ASN A 117 -20.89 13.60 7.56
CA ASN A 117 -20.42 14.38 6.40
C ASN A 117 -18.91 14.20 6.18
N GLU A 118 -18.14 14.10 7.25
CA GLU A 118 -16.71 13.82 7.22
C GLU A 118 -16.44 12.39 6.70
N LEU A 119 -17.21 11.41 7.16
CA LEU A 119 -17.13 10.03 6.69
C LEU A 119 -17.52 9.92 5.22
N GLU A 120 -18.58 10.61 4.79
CA GLU A 120 -18.95 10.73 3.37
C GLU A 120 -17.78 11.29 2.53
N GLY A 121 -17.11 12.34 3.01
CA GLY A 121 -15.93 12.91 2.34
C GLY A 121 -14.80 11.91 2.17
N VAL A 122 -14.43 11.18 3.25
CA VAL A 122 -13.38 10.15 3.20
C VAL A 122 -13.77 9.01 2.27
N VAL A 123 -15.00 8.49 2.37
CA VAL A 123 -15.48 7.41 1.50
C VAL A 123 -15.51 7.85 0.04
N ALA A 124 -15.94 9.08 -0.25
CA ALA A 124 -15.96 9.62 -1.60
C ALA A 124 -14.54 9.74 -2.19
N HIS A 125 -13.54 10.10 -1.38
CA HIS A 125 -12.14 10.09 -1.77
C HIS A 125 -11.67 8.68 -2.13
N GLU A 126 -11.95 7.68 -1.30
CA GLU A 126 -11.60 6.28 -1.56
C GLU A 126 -12.31 5.71 -2.81
N LEU A 127 -13.59 6.04 -3.00
CA LEU A 127 -14.32 5.66 -4.19
C LEU A 127 -13.77 6.34 -5.45
N SER A 128 -13.22 7.55 -5.34
CA SER A 128 -12.57 8.25 -6.45
C SER A 128 -11.32 7.49 -6.92
N HIS A 129 -10.54 6.90 -6.03
CA HIS A 129 -9.43 6.02 -6.41
C HIS A 129 -9.88 4.76 -7.15
N ILE A 130 -11.06 4.22 -6.79
CA ILE A 130 -11.68 3.10 -7.51
C ILE A 130 -12.10 3.54 -8.92
N GLY A 131 -12.81 4.66 -9.02
CA GLY A 131 -13.26 5.24 -10.27
C GLY A 131 -12.13 5.58 -11.24
N ASN A 132 -11.06 6.18 -10.72
CA ASN A 132 -9.86 6.57 -11.45
C ASN A 132 -8.90 5.40 -11.76
N LYS A 133 -9.21 4.17 -11.33
CA LYS A 133 -8.40 2.96 -11.50
C LYS A 133 -7.03 3.00 -10.82
N ASP A 134 -6.87 3.84 -9.81
CA ASP A 134 -5.61 3.99 -9.04
C ASP A 134 -5.33 2.76 -8.16
N ILE A 135 -6.39 2.08 -7.70
CA ILE A 135 -6.30 0.94 -6.77
C ILE A 135 -5.40 -0.20 -7.26
N LEU A 136 -5.41 -0.49 -8.57
CA LEU A 136 -4.59 -1.56 -9.14
C LEU A 136 -3.09 -1.27 -8.99
N ILE A 137 -2.67 -0.03 -9.30
CA ILE A 137 -1.26 0.36 -9.21
C ILE A 137 -0.81 0.33 -7.76
N SER A 138 -1.58 0.92 -6.86
CA SER A 138 -1.29 0.93 -5.42
C SER A 138 -1.19 -0.49 -4.86
N THR A 139 -2.08 -1.38 -5.26
CA THR A 139 -2.09 -2.78 -4.80
C THR A 139 -0.89 -3.59 -5.32
N ILE A 140 -0.50 -3.42 -6.58
CA ILE A 140 0.71 -4.05 -7.13
C ILE A 140 1.97 -3.59 -6.38
N VAL A 141 2.04 -2.30 -6.08
CA VAL A 141 3.17 -1.73 -5.33
C VAL A 141 3.29 -2.32 -3.94
N VAL A 142 2.17 -2.52 -3.21
CA VAL A 142 2.18 -3.20 -1.89
C VAL A 142 2.90 -4.53 -1.96
N ILE A 143 2.59 -5.34 -2.96
CA ILE A 143 3.14 -6.69 -3.08
C ILE A 143 4.63 -6.66 -3.41
N LEU A 144 5.02 -5.79 -4.35
CA LEU A 144 6.43 -5.64 -4.72
C LEU A 144 7.27 -5.13 -3.55
N VAL A 145 6.77 -4.14 -2.82
CA VAL A 145 7.44 -3.60 -1.63
C VAL A 145 7.48 -4.64 -0.52
N GLY A 146 6.38 -5.36 -0.30
CA GLY A 146 6.31 -6.46 0.66
C GLY A 146 7.33 -7.55 0.35
N PHE A 147 7.49 -7.92 -0.91
CA PHE A 147 8.48 -8.90 -1.35
C PHE A 147 9.91 -8.42 -1.10
N VAL A 148 10.23 -7.16 -1.45
CA VAL A 148 11.55 -6.57 -1.18
C VAL A 148 11.83 -6.52 0.31
N ALA A 149 10.83 -6.17 1.13
CA ALA A 149 10.97 -6.13 2.59
C ALA A 149 11.23 -7.52 3.18
N LEU A 150 10.53 -8.56 2.71
CA LEU A 150 10.75 -9.95 3.14
C LEU A 150 12.14 -10.46 2.76
N LEU A 151 12.60 -10.18 1.53
CA LEU A 151 13.95 -10.53 1.11
C LEU A 151 15.02 -9.81 1.95
N SER A 152 14.80 -8.53 2.26
CA SER A 152 15.71 -7.75 3.10
C SER A 152 15.77 -8.31 4.52
N ASP A 153 14.63 -8.67 5.12
CA ASP A 153 14.56 -9.27 6.45
C ASP A 153 15.24 -10.64 6.49
N PHE A 154 15.00 -11.47 5.49
CA PHE A 154 15.68 -12.77 5.33
C PHE A 154 17.21 -12.59 5.22
N PHE A 155 17.66 -11.64 4.40
CA PHE A 155 19.10 -11.35 4.23
C PHE A 155 19.74 -10.90 5.54
N LEU A 156 19.11 -9.96 6.26
CA LEU A 156 19.62 -9.46 7.54
C LEU A 156 19.67 -10.57 8.59
N ARG A 157 18.64 -11.41 8.70
CA ARG A 157 18.62 -12.54 9.63
C ARG A 157 19.70 -13.57 9.29
N ALA A 158 19.85 -13.91 8.01
CA ALA A 158 20.87 -14.85 7.57
C ALA A 158 22.30 -14.34 7.89
N GLN A 159 22.57 -13.05 7.76
CA GLN A 159 23.82 -12.45 8.18
C GLN A 159 24.03 -12.51 9.70
N PHE A 160 23.00 -12.21 10.48
CA PHE A 160 23.07 -12.20 11.94
C PHE A 160 23.35 -13.60 12.54
N PHE A 161 22.72 -14.64 11.97
CA PHE A 161 22.98 -16.03 12.41
C PHE A 161 24.35 -16.52 12.01
N ARG A 162 24.95 -16.00 10.96
CA ARG A 162 26.29 -16.38 10.48
C ARG A 162 27.43 -15.78 11.31
N GLY A 163 27.25 -14.56 11.83
CA GLY A 163 28.24 -13.92 12.70
C GLY A 163 28.49 -14.66 14.04
N ARG A 164 27.65 -15.65 14.36
CA ARG A 164 27.73 -16.43 15.59
C ARG A 164 28.39 -17.83 15.43
N ARG A 165 28.56 -18.29 14.18
CA ARG A 165 29.23 -19.55 13.87
C ARG A 165 30.57 -19.28 13.21
N ASN A 166 31.62 -19.43 14.00
CA ASN A 166 33.03 -19.31 13.61
C ASN A 166 33.52 -20.64 13.01
N ASP A 167 32.93 -21.11 11.89
CA ASP A 167 33.34 -22.35 11.26
C ASP A 167 34.10 -22.09 9.96
N ARG A 168 35.34 -22.50 9.97
CA ARG A 168 36.38 -22.25 8.97
C ARG A 168 36.32 -23.11 7.71
N GLU A 169 35.35 -24.01 7.55
CA GLU A 169 35.27 -24.90 6.39
C GLU A 169 33.88 -24.91 5.76
N GLY A 170 33.76 -24.44 4.53
CA GLY A 170 32.51 -24.43 3.71
C GLY A 170 31.99 -23.08 3.27
N GLY A 171 32.75 -21.98 3.44
CA GLY A 171 32.29 -20.60 3.31
C GLY A 171 32.03 -20.05 1.90
N GLY A 172 32.58 -20.64 0.84
CA GLY A 172 32.58 -20.01 -0.49
C GLY A 172 31.17 -19.89 -1.12
N GLN A 173 30.43 -20.97 -1.16
CA GLN A 173 29.14 -21.05 -1.85
C GLN A 173 28.04 -20.21 -1.16
N ALA A 174 27.97 -20.30 0.17
CA ALA A 174 27.02 -19.51 0.93
C ALA A 174 27.36 -18.01 0.94
N GLN A 175 28.63 -17.65 0.82
CA GLN A 175 29.07 -16.26 0.71
C GLN A 175 28.69 -15.65 -0.65
N ILE A 176 28.84 -16.42 -1.73
CA ILE A 176 28.40 -16.02 -3.07
C ILE A 176 26.87 -15.81 -3.10
N ILE A 177 26.08 -16.74 -2.54
CA ILE A 177 24.61 -16.62 -2.46
C ILE A 177 24.22 -15.34 -1.69
N MET A 178 24.85 -15.07 -0.56
CA MET A 178 24.55 -13.86 0.22
C MET A 178 24.95 -12.58 -0.50
N MET A 179 26.09 -12.59 -1.19
CA MET A 179 26.51 -11.46 -2.03
C MET A 179 25.50 -11.21 -3.15
N LEU A 180 25.04 -12.24 -3.83
CA LEU A 180 24.06 -12.15 -4.90
C LEU A 180 22.71 -11.63 -4.39
N ILE A 181 22.21 -12.12 -3.24
CA ILE A 181 21.00 -11.58 -2.58
C ILE A 181 21.19 -10.07 -2.27
N GLY A 182 22.36 -9.70 -1.76
CA GLY A 182 22.68 -8.30 -1.49
C GLY A 182 22.63 -7.41 -2.75
N ILE A 183 23.18 -7.90 -3.86
CA ILE A 183 23.14 -7.19 -5.16
C ILE A 183 21.68 -7.08 -5.65
N VAL A 184 20.90 -8.17 -5.56
CA VAL A 184 19.47 -8.17 -5.90
C VAL A 184 18.72 -7.12 -5.09
N LEU A 185 18.92 -7.07 -3.79
CA LEU A 185 18.28 -6.08 -2.94
C LEU A 185 18.74 -4.65 -3.25
N ALA A 186 20.02 -4.44 -3.57
CA ALA A 186 20.53 -3.14 -3.95
C ALA A 186 19.90 -2.61 -5.25
N ILE A 187 19.50 -3.51 -6.16
CA ILE A 187 18.81 -3.16 -7.42
C ILE A 187 17.30 -3.00 -7.17
N LEU A 188 16.67 -3.90 -6.42
CA LEU A 188 15.22 -3.90 -6.22
C LEU A 188 14.74 -2.79 -5.29
N ALA A 189 15.52 -2.40 -4.29
CA ALA A 189 15.09 -1.37 -3.33
C ALA A 189 14.85 0.01 -3.98
N PRO A 190 15.74 0.56 -4.84
CA PRO A 190 15.46 1.81 -5.55
C PRO A 190 14.25 1.71 -6.50
N ILE A 191 14.08 0.55 -7.15
CA ILE A 191 12.94 0.30 -8.04
C ILE A 191 11.64 0.29 -7.25
N ALA A 192 11.60 -0.41 -6.12
CA ALA A 192 10.44 -0.42 -5.23
C ALA A 192 10.11 0.99 -4.74
N ALA A 193 11.12 1.78 -4.33
CA ALA A 193 10.94 3.17 -3.93
C ALA A 193 10.36 4.04 -5.07
N THR A 194 10.87 3.89 -6.30
CA THR A 194 10.36 4.61 -7.48
C THR A 194 8.91 4.20 -7.79
N LEU A 195 8.58 2.91 -7.71
CA LEU A 195 7.23 2.42 -7.92
C LEU A 195 6.25 2.95 -6.87
N ILE A 196 6.67 3.06 -5.61
CA ILE A 196 5.90 3.72 -4.55
C ILE A 196 5.62 5.17 -4.95
N GLN A 197 6.63 5.92 -5.35
CA GLN A 197 6.47 7.32 -5.76
C GLN A 197 5.52 7.47 -6.96
N LEU A 198 5.59 6.55 -7.94
CA LEU A 198 4.70 6.55 -9.10
C LEU A 198 3.25 6.17 -8.73
N ALA A 199 3.08 5.25 -7.79
CA ALA A 199 1.76 4.86 -7.29
C ALA A 199 1.07 6.00 -6.55
N ILE A 200 1.87 6.80 -5.83
CA ILE A 200 1.41 7.89 -4.96
C ILE A 200 1.74 9.24 -5.61
N SER A 201 1.29 9.44 -6.81
CA SER A 201 1.42 10.76 -7.46
C SER A 201 0.56 11.78 -6.69
N ARG A 202 1.20 12.87 -6.20
CA ARG A 202 0.49 14.02 -5.58
C ARG A 202 -0.68 14.50 -6.44
N LYS A 203 -0.54 14.49 -7.77
CA LYS A 203 -1.61 14.86 -8.70
C LYS A 203 -2.82 13.94 -8.59
N ARG A 204 -2.63 12.64 -8.36
CA ARG A 204 -3.74 11.68 -8.17
C ARG A 204 -4.46 11.89 -6.86
N GLU A 205 -3.74 12.25 -5.81
CA GLU A 205 -4.35 12.60 -4.53
C GLU A 205 -5.25 13.85 -4.65
N PHE A 206 -4.73 14.92 -5.25
CA PHE A 206 -5.53 16.12 -5.49
C PHE A 206 -6.70 15.86 -6.45
N LEU A 207 -6.53 14.96 -7.43
CA LEU A 207 -7.63 14.54 -8.30
C LEU A 207 -8.69 13.76 -7.53
N ALA A 208 -8.29 12.86 -6.64
CA ALA A 208 -9.21 12.10 -5.79
C ALA A 208 -9.93 13.01 -4.79
N ASP A 209 -9.23 14.01 -4.23
CA ASP A 209 -9.82 15.03 -3.36
C ASP A 209 -10.88 15.83 -4.11
N ALA A 210 -10.57 16.35 -5.29
CA ALA A 210 -11.50 17.11 -6.12
C ALA A 210 -12.69 16.25 -6.58
N SER A 211 -12.44 15.01 -7.00
CA SER A 211 -13.49 14.08 -7.42
C SER A 211 -14.41 13.70 -6.25
N GLY A 212 -13.85 13.47 -5.07
CA GLY A 212 -14.61 13.18 -3.85
C GLY A 212 -15.45 14.38 -3.40
N ALA A 213 -14.86 15.59 -3.47
CA ALA A 213 -15.58 16.83 -3.18
C ALA A 213 -16.74 17.08 -4.15
N LEU A 214 -16.55 16.83 -5.46
CA LEU A 214 -17.60 16.90 -6.45
C LEU A 214 -18.71 15.88 -6.21
N LEU A 215 -18.34 14.65 -5.82
CA LEU A 215 -19.29 13.57 -5.55
C LEU A 215 -20.21 13.89 -4.38
N THR A 216 -19.66 14.46 -3.31
CA THR A 216 -20.42 14.86 -2.11
C THR A 216 -21.05 16.25 -2.24
N ARG A 217 -20.57 17.10 -3.16
CA ARG A 217 -20.85 18.53 -3.25
C ARG A 217 -20.57 19.28 -1.94
N TYR A 218 -19.68 18.73 -1.12
CA TYR A 218 -19.34 19.29 0.19
C TYR A 218 -17.84 19.11 0.51
N PRO A 219 -16.96 19.97 -0.06
CA PRO A 219 -15.51 19.89 0.13
C PRO A 219 -15.07 19.94 1.61
N GLU A 220 -15.80 20.72 2.43
CA GLU A 220 -15.49 20.89 3.84
C GLU A 220 -15.60 19.59 4.64
N GLY A 221 -16.45 18.63 4.22
CA GLY A 221 -16.53 17.32 4.84
C GLY A 221 -15.19 16.58 4.81
N LEU A 222 -14.55 16.50 3.64
CA LEU A 222 -13.24 15.88 3.50
C LEU A 222 -12.14 16.74 4.16
N ALA A 223 -12.19 18.06 4.05
CA ALA A 223 -11.21 18.94 4.66
C ALA A 223 -11.17 18.80 6.20
N SER A 224 -12.33 18.85 6.83
CA SER A 224 -12.49 18.65 8.29
C SER A 224 -12.06 17.24 8.73
N ALA A 225 -12.41 16.20 7.93
CA ALA A 225 -11.96 14.84 8.19
C ALA A 225 -10.43 14.73 8.19
N LEU A 226 -9.76 15.32 7.17
CA LEU A 226 -8.29 15.31 7.08
C LEU A 226 -7.63 16.03 8.26
N GLU A 227 -8.18 17.15 8.71
CA GLU A 227 -7.71 17.84 9.92
C GLU A 227 -7.83 16.97 11.17
N LYS A 228 -8.98 16.33 11.39
CA LYS A 228 -9.18 15.44 12.54
C LYS A 228 -8.25 14.23 12.50
N ILE A 229 -8.10 13.58 11.34
CA ILE A 229 -7.24 12.41 11.16
C ILE A 229 -5.77 12.77 11.37
N SER A 230 -5.31 13.91 10.81
CA SER A 230 -3.91 14.33 10.89
C SER A 230 -3.48 14.76 12.29
N ASN A 231 -4.41 15.30 13.09
CA ASN A 231 -4.18 15.75 14.45
C ASN A 231 -4.41 14.65 15.51
N HIS A 232 -4.87 13.47 15.09
CA HIS A 232 -5.13 12.38 16.03
C HIS A 232 -3.83 11.78 16.57
N PRO A 233 -3.67 11.66 17.89
CA PRO A 233 -2.39 11.30 18.52
C PRO A 233 -2.06 9.80 18.48
N ILE A 234 -3.04 8.93 18.17
CA ILE A 234 -2.87 7.48 18.26
C ILE A 234 -2.31 6.94 16.97
N PRO A 235 -1.10 6.35 16.96
CA PRO A 235 -0.56 5.67 15.80
C PRO A 235 -1.24 4.30 15.59
N LEU A 236 -1.20 3.79 14.36
CA LEU A 236 -1.66 2.43 14.06
C LEU A 236 -0.89 1.39 14.90
N ARG A 237 -1.60 0.45 15.50
CA ARG A 237 -1.00 -0.64 16.32
C ARG A 237 -0.16 -1.59 15.48
N ARG A 238 -0.57 -1.84 14.23
CA ARG A 238 0.12 -2.71 13.29
C ARG A 238 0.52 -1.92 12.05
N ILE A 239 1.67 -1.26 12.12
CA ILE A 239 2.24 -0.57 10.96
C ILE A 239 2.96 -1.60 10.10
N ASN A 240 2.37 -1.95 8.96
CA ASN A 240 3.08 -2.69 7.93
C ASN A 240 3.63 -1.67 6.90
N LYS A 241 4.95 -1.62 6.76
CA LYS A 241 5.61 -0.69 5.82
C LYS A 241 5.12 -0.85 4.38
N ALA A 242 4.72 -2.07 4.00
CA ALA A 242 4.20 -2.34 2.67
C ALA A 242 2.80 -1.78 2.43
N THR A 243 1.92 -1.72 3.45
CA THR A 243 0.57 -1.18 3.34
C THR A 243 0.45 0.29 3.75
N ALA A 244 1.49 0.85 4.38
CA ALA A 244 1.47 2.20 4.96
C ALA A 244 1.08 3.30 3.94
N HIS A 245 1.40 3.10 2.67
CA HIS A 245 1.11 4.06 1.61
C HIS A 245 -0.31 3.99 1.05
N LEU A 246 -1.11 2.99 1.44
CA LEU A 246 -2.51 2.90 1.03
C LEU A 246 -3.42 3.79 1.88
N TYR A 247 -3.03 4.06 3.11
CA TYR A 247 -3.87 4.77 4.07
C TYR A 247 -4.00 6.26 3.73
N ILE A 248 -5.20 6.82 3.89
CA ILE A 248 -5.50 8.25 3.63
C ILE A 248 -4.59 9.22 4.40
N SER A 249 -4.11 8.81 5.57
CA SER A 249 -3.08 9.51 6.34
C SER A 249 -1.92 8.58 6.65
N SER A 250 -0.68 9.05 6.39
CA SER A 250 0.51 8.24 6.59
C SER A 250 0.68 7.84 8.05
N PRO A 251 0.66 6.54 8.39
CA PRO A 251 0.84 6.06 9.77
C PRO A 251 2.28 6.25 10.28
N LEU A 252 3.21 6.66 9.40
CA LEU A 252 4.64 6.80 9.74
C LEU A 252 5.01 8.17 10.32
N LYS A 253 4.07 9.15 10.35
CA LYS A 253 4.33 10.49 10.88
C LYS A 253 4.65 10.51 12.39
N SER A 254 4.15 9.55 13.14
CA SER A 254 4.34 9.47 14.60
C SER A 254 5.62 8.72 15.02
N ALA A 255 6.30 8.02 14.12
CA ALA A 255 7.59 7.41 14.41
C ALA A 255 8.67 8.50 14.36
N GLN A 256 9.15 8.91 15.52
CA GLN A 256 10.26 9.85 15.70
C GLN A 256 11.42 9.51 14.76
N GLY A 257 11.73 10.42 13.80
CA GLY A 257 12.87 10.28 12.91
C GLY A 257 12.64 10.62 11.44
N ALA A 258 11.52 11.22 11.05
CA ALA A 258 11.21 11.61 9.66
C ALA A 258 12.13 12.73 9.08
N THR A 259 13.23 13.07 9.72
CA THR A 259 14.27 13.97 9.17
C THR A 259 15.22 13.24 8.23
N SER A 260 15.20 11.90 8.19
CA SER A 260 16.02 11.15 7.26
C SER A 260 15.44 11.27 5.84
N TRP A 261 16.33 11.43 4.89
CA TRP A 261 16.07 11.39 3.45
C TRP A 261 15.17 10.19 3.04
N LEU A 262 15.42 9.02 3.62
CA LEU A 262 14.58 7.82 3.45
C LEU A 262 13.15 8.02 3.99
N GLY A 263 12.97 8.69 5.13
CA GLY A 263 11.64 8.97 5.67
C GLY A 263 10.78 9.83 4.72
N LYS A 264 11.40 10.78 4.01
CA LYS A 264 10.71 11.60 2.99
C LYS A 264 10.29 10.80 1.75
N LEU A 265 11.02 9.74 1.38
CA LEU A 265 10.65 8.84 0.29
C LEU A 265 9.42 7.99 0.61
N PHE A 266 9.15 7.74 1.89
CA PHE A 266 7.97 7.00 2.35
C PHE A 266 6.79 7.91 2.76
N MET A 267 6.92 9.24 2.59
CA MET A 267 5.78 10.15 2.72
C MET A 267 4.90 10.07 1.47
N THR A 268 3.82 9.35 1.60
CA THR A 268 3.01 8.83 0.50
C THR A 268 1.91 9.78 0.03
N HIS A 269 1.43 10.65 0.89
CA HIS A 269 0.41 11.64 0.56
C HIS A 269 0.96 13.06 0.70
N PRO A 270 0.40 14.04 -0.03
CA PRO A 270 0.67 15.45 0.24
C PRO A 270 0.36 15.78 1.71
N PRO A 271 1.01 16.78 2.30
CA PRO A 271 0.65 17.25 3.63
C PRO A 271 -0.85 17.54 3.73
N ALA A 272 -1.49 17.14 4.84
CA ALA A 272 -2.92 17.36 5.04
C ALA A 272 -3.29 18.83 4.89
N GLU A 273 -2.42 19.74 5.35
CA GLU A 273 -2.60 21.19 5.21
C GLU A 273 -2.70 21.67 3.77
N GLU A 274 -1.90 21.10 2.85
CA GLU A 274 -1.96 21.43 1.43
C GLU A 274 -3.28 20.94 0.82
N ARG A 275 -3.71 19.72 1.17
CA ARG A 275 -4.97 19.13 0.72
C ARG A 275 -6.17 19.93 1.23
N VAL A 276 -6.20 20.25 2.51
CA VAL A 276 -7.26 21.06 3.16
C VAL A 276 -7.37 22.43 2.49
N ARG A 277 -6.23 23.10 2.25
CA ARG A 277 -6.22 24.40 1.54
C ARG A 277 -6.78 24.30 0.14
N ALA A 278 -6.40 23.25 -0.60
CA ALA A 278 -6.91 23.01 -1.96
C ALA A 278 -8.43 22.74 -1.95
N LEU A 279 -8.92 21.92 -1.02
CA LEU A 279 -10.35 21.61 -0.87
C LEU A 279 -11.19 22.84 -0.56
N ARG A 280 -10.74 23.68 0.39
CA ARG A 280 -11.43 24.93 0.76
C ARG A 280 -11.38 26.00 -0.34
N GLY A 281 -10.46 25.87 -1.30
CA GLY A 281 -10.39 26.74 -2.47
C GLY A 281 -11.24 26.27 -3.65
N LEU A 282 -11.96 25.15 -3.53
CA LEU A 282 -12.86 24.67 -4.58
C LEU A 282 -14.18 25.45 -4.54
N GLU A 283 -14.53 26.04 -5.67
CA GLU A 283 -15.87 26.61 -5.91
C GLU A 283 -16.73 25.51 -6.56
N ILE A 284 -17.65 24.90 -5.78
CA ILE A 284 -18.54 23.80 -6.22
C ILE A 284 -19.99 24.18 -6.00
#